data_229f78de804f27312c5ee68f63f026d2
#
_entry.id   229f78de804f27312c5ee68f63f026d2
#
_cell.length_a   1.000
_cell.length_b   1.000
_cell.length_c   1.000
_cell.angle_alpha   90.00
_cell.angle_beta   90.00
_cell.angle_gamma   90.00
#
_symmetry.space_group_name_H-M   'P 1'
#
loop_
_entity.id
_entity.type
_entity.pdbx_description
1 polymer ?
#
loop_
_entity_poly.entity_id
_entity_poly.type
_entity_poly.pdbx_seq_one_letter_code
_entity_poly.pdbx_strand_id
1 'polypeptide(L)'
;MEIIGKVVQLGAEIEGNSARGPWKKRELIIETIEQYPKKICLICWNERVNDANSFFVGQTIKAQISIESREFNGKWYTDVRAYRLDAEQTAAQPTAQ
;
A
#
# COMPACT_ATOMS: atom_id res chain seq x y z
N MET A 1 -9.47 -3.41 7.82
CA MET A 1 -10.21 -2.68 6.78
C MET A 1 -9.64 -3.03 5.41
N GLU A 2 -10.51 -3.24 4.46
CA GLU A 2 -10.08 -3.65 3.13
C GLU A 2 -10.32 -2.55 2.12
N ILE A 3 -9.39 -2.36 1.20
CA ILE A 3 -9.55 -1.37 0.16
C ILE A 3 -9.04 -1.94 -1.16
N ILE A 4 -9.73 -1.61 -2.24
CA ILE A 4 -9.34 -2.04 -3.58
C ILE A 4 -8.99 -0.81 -4.39
N GLY A 5 -7.88 -0.84 -5.06
CA GLY A 5 -7.45 0.29 -5.85
C GLY A 5 -6.45 -0.10 -6.92
N LYS A 6 -6.12 0.87 -7.76
CA LYS A 6 -5.17 0.68 -8.84
C LYS A 6 -3.84 1.28 -8.42
N VAL A 7 -2.76 0.57 -8.64
CA VAL A 7 -1.43 1.06 -8.31
C VAL A 7 -1.08 2.21 -9.27
N VAL A 8 -0.78 3.37 -8.72
CA VAL A 8 -0.41 4.51 -9.55
C VAL A 8 1.06 4.89 -9.40
N GLN A 9 1.69 4.48 -8.31
CA GLN A 9 3.08 4.80 -8.10
C GLN A 9 3.68 3.91 -7.03
N LEU A 10 4.94 3.54 -7.19
CA LEU A 10 5.70 2.84 -6.17
C LEU A 10 6.80 3.80 -5.70
N GLY A 11 6.82 4.10 -4.43
CA GLY A 11 7.85 4.96 -3.86
C GLY A 11 9.17 4.23 -3.72
N ALA A 12 10.19 4.93 -3.28
CA ALA A 12 11.50 4.34 -3.11
C ALA A 12 11.49 3.36 -1.92
N GLU A 13 12.28 2.31 -2.04
CA GLU A 13 12.45 1.38 -0.94
C GLU A 13 13.52 1.94 -0.02
N ILE A 14 13.22 1.99 1.27
CA ILE A 14 14.10 2.53 2.29
C ILE A 14 14.45 1.42 3.25
N GLU A 15 15.72 1.30 3.61
CA GLU A 15 16.21 0.27 4.52
C GLU A 15 16.93 0.90 5.69
N GLY A 16 16.94 0.20 6.79
CA GLY A 16 17.69 0.63 7.98
C GLY A 16 17.88 -0.52 8.93
N ASN A 17 18.52 -0.21 10.08
CA ASN A 17 18.74 -1.20 11.11
C ASN A 17 18.23 -0.65 12.42
N SER A 18 17.69 -1.52 13.24
CA SER A 18 17.23 -1.16 14.58
C SER A 18 17.75 -2.21 15.55
N ALA A 19 17.45 -2.02 16.83
CA ALA A 19 17.84 -2.98 17.85
C ALA A 19 17.29 -4.37 17.58
N ARG A 20 16.19 -4.45 16.83
CA ARG A 20 15.56 -5.72 16.50
C ARG A 20 16.11 -6.33 15.22
N GLY A 21 17.00 -5.63 14.53
CA GLY A 21 17.57 -6.10 13.28
C GLY A 21 17.23 -5.20 12.12
N PRO A 22 17.52 -5.66 10.91
CA PRO A 22 17.29 -4.83 9.71
C PRO A 22 15.80 -4.72 9.42
N TRP A 23 15.42 -3.59 8.82
CA TRP A 23 14.05 -3.36 8.39
C TRP A 23 14.06 -2.66 7.05
N LYS A 24 12.95 -2.75 6.33
CA LYS A 24 12.79 -1.99 5.10
C LYS A 24 11.34 -1.58 4.99
N LYS A 25 11.10 -0.50 4.25
CA LYS A 25 9.75 -0.03 3.98
C LYS A 25 9.67 0.58 2.60
N ARG A 26 8.47 0.63 2.07
CA ARG A 26 8.23 1.23 0.78
C ARG A 26 6.81 1.78 0.76
N GLU A 27 6.63 2.91 0.08
CA GLU A 27 5.29 3.46 -0.08
C GLU A 27 4.68 2.92 -1.36
N LEU A 28 3.41 2.59 -1.29
CA LEU A 28 2.66 2.11 -2.43
C LEU A 28 1.46 3.01 -2.56
N ILE A 29 1.41 3.81 -3.63
CA ILE A 29 0.32 4.75 -3.83
C ILE A 29 -0.71 4.11 -4.74
N ILE A 30 -1.96 4.05 -4.25
CA ILE A 30 -3.06 3.49 -5.02
C ILE A 30 -4.12 4.54 -5.20
N GLU A 31 -4.97 4.33 -6.20
CA GLU A 31 -6.11 5.21 -6.45
C GLU A 31 -7.36 4.35 -6.31
N THR A 32 -8.30 4.79 -5.49
CA THR A 32 -9.49 4.01 -5.24
C THR A 32 -10.35 3.95 -6.50
N ILE A 33 -11.11 2.86 -6.62
CA ILE A 33 -11.99 2.65 -7.76
C ILE A 33 -13.40 3.06 -7.35
N GLU A 34 -13.73 4.30 -7.64
CA GLU A 34 -15.02 4.86 -7.26
C GLU A 34 -15.31 6.07 -8.12
N GLN A 35 -16.49 6.64 -7.98
CA GLN A 35 -16.88 7.78 -8.81
C GLN A 35 -15.95 8.97 -8.62
N TYR A 36 -15.50 9.21 -7.40
CA TYR A 36 -14.56 10.29 -7.11
C TYR A 36 -13.30 9.65 -6.54
N PRO A 37 -12.39 9.18 -7.43
CA PRO A 37 -11.22 8.45 -6.95
C PRO A 37 -10.32 9.28 -6.04
N LYS A 38 -9.75 8.61 -5.05
CA LYS A 38 -8.82 9.24 -4.12
C LYS A 38 -7.53 8.48 -4.12
N LYS A 39 -6.44 9.18 -3.92
CA LYS A 39 -5.13 8.54 -3.82
C LYS A 39 -4.81 8.29 -2.37
N ILE A 40 -4.29 7.13 -2.09
CA ILE A 40 -3.94 6.72 -0.74
C ILE A 40 -2.52 6.18 -0.76
N CYS A 41 -1.70 6.68 0.15
CA CYS A 41 -0.32 6.22 0.29
C CYS A 41 -0.31 5.13 1.34
N LEU A 42 -0.03 3.90 0.93
CA LEU A 42 0.07 2.77 1.84
C LEU A 42 1.52 2.56 2.21
N ILE A 43 1.78 2.30 3.48
CA ILE A 43 3.13 2.02 3.94
C ILE A 43 3.27 0.52 4.08
N CYS A 44 4.26 -0.04 3.37
CA CYS A 44 4.54 -1.47 3.39
C CYS A 44 5.83 -1.70 4.15
N TRP A 45 5.80 -2.57 5.14
CA TRP A 45 6.96 -2.89 5.96
C TRP A 45 7.45 -4.31 5.72
N ASN A 46 8.76 -4.46 5.66
CA ASN A 46 9.42 -5.78 5.63
C ASN A 46 8.84 -6.70 4.56
N GLU A 47 8.18 -7.78 4.94
CA GLU A 47 7.65 -8.73 3.96
C GLU A 47 6.63 -8.11 3.02
N ARG A 48 5.91 -7.09 3.47
CA ARG A 48 4.93 -6.44 2.60
C ARG A 48 5.62 -5.68 1.47
N VAL A 49 6.89 -5.29 1.67
CA VAL A 49 7.66 -4.66 0.61
C VAL A 49 7.83 -5.63 -0.56
N ASN A 50 8.07 -6.89 -0.24
CA ASN A 50 8.22 -7.91 -1.28
C ASN A 50 6.93 -8.08 -2.07
N ASP A 51 5.78 -8.02 -1.39
CA ASP A 51 4.49 -8.10 -2.07
C ASP A 51 4.31 -6.89 -2.98
N ALA A 52 4.63 -5.71 -2.48
CA ALA A 52 4.51 -4.48 -3.26
C ALA A 52 5.40 -4.53 -4.50
N ASN A 53 6.59 -5.10 -4.35
CA ASN A 53 7.53 -5.18 -5.46
C ASN A 53 7.03 -6.07 -6.60
N SER A 54 6.08 -6.93 -6.33
CA SER A 54 5.54 -7.81 -7.37
C SER A 54 4.44 -7.12 -8.17
N PHE A 55 4.00 -5.94 -7.75
CA PHE A 55 2.94 -5.22 -8.45
C PHE A 55 3.53 -4.25 -9.48
N PHE A 56 2.71 -3.86 -10.42
CA PHE A 56 3.13 -2.88 -11.43
C PHE A 56 2.08 -1.76 -11.51
N VAL A 57 2.52 -0.62 -12.00
CA VAL A 57 1.63 0.54 -12.15
C VAL A 57 0.50 0.17 -13.11
N GLY A 58 -0.72 0.45 -12.69
CA GLY A 58 -1.90 0.09 -13.47
C GLY A 58 -2.61 -1.15 -12.97
N GLN A 59 -1.94 -1.92 -12.12
CA GLN A 59 -2.53 -3.16 -11.62
C GLN A 59 -3.55 -2.86 -10.53
N THR A 60 -4.65 -3.60 -10.52
CA THR A 60 -5.64 -3.49 -9.46
C THR A 60 -5.28 -4.46 -8.35
N ILE A 61 -5.27 -3.97 -7.13
CA ILE A 61 -4.89 -4.78 -5.97
C ILE A 61 -5.92 -4.62 -4.86
N LYS A 62 -5.89 -5.54 -3.93
CA LYS A 62 -6.70 -5.49 -2.73
C LYS A 62 -5.75 -5.44 -1.55
N ALA A 63 -5.97 -4.51 -0.65
CA ALA A 63 -5.11 -4.35 0.52
C ALA A 63 -5.94 -4.40 1.79
N GLN A 64 -5.43 -5.13 2.79
CA GLN A 64 -5.98 -5.06 4.13
C GLN A 64 -5.14 -4.02 4.84
N ILE A 65 -5.77 -2.99 5.36
CA ILE A 65 -5.05 -1.85 5.91
C ILE A 65 -5.43 -1.59 7.35
N SER A 66 -4.51 -0.92 8.03
CA SER A 66 -4.70 -0.48 9.40
C SER A 66 -4.38 1.01 9.39
N ILE A 67 -5.25 1.81 9.97
CA ILE A 67 -5.07 3.26 10.03
C ILE A 67 -4.79 3.62 11.48
N GLU A 68 -3.70 4.33 11.71
CA GLU A 68 -3.41 4.78 13.06
C GLU A 68 -2.80 6.18 13.02
N SER A 69 -3.01 6.92 14.07
CA SER A 69 -2.52 8.27 14.19
C SER A 69 -1.67 8.40 15.44
N ARG A 70 -0.68 9.28 15.37
CA ARG A 70 0.15 9.57 16.53
C ARG A 70 0.36 11.06 16.61
N GLU A 71 0.58 11.52 17.81
CA GLU A 71 0.83 12.95 18.05
C GLU A 71 2.31 13.15 18.30
N PHE A 72 2.86 14.22 17.70
CA PHE A 72 4.25 14.56 17.91
C PHE A 72 4.35 16.10 17.85
N ASN A 73 4.81 16.71 18.93
CA ASN A 73 4.95 18.15 19.04
C ASN A 73 3.66 18.89 18.70
N GLY A 74 2.54 18.38 19.17
CA GLY A 74 1.26 19.04 18.98
C GLY A 74 0.62 18.81 17.62
N LYS A 75 1.24 18.01 16.76
CA LYS A 75 0.67 17.71 15.46
C LYS A 75 0.33 16.24 15.38
N TRP A 76 -0.73 15.95 14.65
CA TRP A 76 -1.16 14.57 14.46
C TRP A 76 -0.72 14.08 13.10
N TYR A 77 -0.19 12.86 13.07
CA TYR A 77 0.26 12.21 11.84
C TYR A 77 -0.50 10.90 11.71
N THR A 78 -1.04 10.65 10.53
CA THR A 78 -1.83 9.47 10.27
C THR A 78 -1.13 8.60 9.24
N ASP A 79 -0.96 7.32 9.57
CA ASP A 79 -0.35 6.37 8.66
C ASP A 79 -1.38 5.33 8.26
N VAL A 80 -1.36 4.94 6.99
CA VAL A 80 -2.16 3.84 6.49
C VAL A 80 -1.18 2.72 6.16
N ARG A 81 -1.21 1.66 6.94
CA ARG A 81 -0.27 0.57 6.81
C ARG A 81 -0.96 -0.62 6.18
N ALA A 82 -0.32 -1.23 5.18
CA ALA A 82 -0.84 -2.43 4.57
C ALA A 82 -0.27 -3.64 5.32
N TYR A 83 -1.12 -4.52 5.81
CA TYR A 83 -0.65 -5.74 6.45
C TYR A 83 -0.95 -6.98 5.61
N ARG A 84 -1.68 -6.81 4.50
CA ARG A 84 -1.87 -7.88 3.55
C ARG A 84 -2.14 -7.26 2.18
N LEU A 85 -1.47 -7.76 1.16
CA LEU A 85 -1.61 -7.26 -0.20
C LEU A 85 -1.84 -8.43 -1.14
N ASP A 86 -2.84 -8.32 -1.99
CA ASP A 86 -3.15 -9.35 -2.97
C ASP A 86 -3.46 -8.70 -4.30
N ALA A 87 -3.14 -9.37 -5.38
CA ALA A 87 -3.57 -8.93 -6.69
C ALA A 87 -5.08 -9.19 -6.79
N GLU A 88 -5.81 -8.21 -7.28
CA GLU A 88 -7.25 -8.38 -7.41
C GLU A 88 -7.58 -8.93 -8.78
N GLN A 89 -8.23 -10.07 -8.80
CA GLN A 89 -8.60 -10.71 -10.03
C GLN A 89 -10.03 -10.33 -10.31
N THR A 90 -10.25 -9.17 -10.81
CA THR A 90 -11.62 -8.75 -11.01
C THR A 90 -12.20 -9.33 -12.27
N ALA A 91 -13.45 -9.25 -12.36
CA ALA A 91 -14.14 -9.71 -13.52
C ALA A 91 -13.76 -8.93 -14.75
N ALA A 92 -13.17 -7.81 -14.56
CA ALA A 92 -12.75 -7.01 -15.65
C ALA A 92 -11.69 -7.65 -16.47
N GLN A 93 -11.19 -8.68 -15.94
CA GLN A 93 -10.21 -9.32 -16.65
C GLN A 93 -10.73 -9.88 -17.80
N PRO A 94 -11.37 -9.80 -18.23
CA PRO A 94 -11.85 -10.52 -19.17
C PRO A 94 -11.42 -10.63 -20.38
N THR A 95 -11.39 -10.46 -19.86
CA THR A 95 -11.10 -10.69 -20.45
C THR A 95 -11.05 -11.33 -21.03
N ALA A 96 -11.11 -11.36 -21.03
CA ALA A 96 -10.92 -11.84 -21.44
C ALA A 96 -11.06 -12.17 -22.18
N GLN A 97 -11.16 -11.99 -22.28
CA GLN A 97 -11.01 -12.18 -22.83
C GLN A 97 -10.88 -12.38 -23.39
#